data_e902df5af399b6069f09d20a44a9dcb1
#
_entry.id   e902df5af399b6069f09d20a44a9dcb1
#
_cell.length_a   1.000
_cell.length_b   1.000
_cell.length_c   1.000
_cell.angle_alpha   90.00
_cell.angle_beta   90.00
_cell.angle_gamma   90.00
#
_symmetry.space_group_name_H-M   'P 1'
#
loop_
_entity.id
_entity.type
_entity.pdbx_description
1 polymer ?
#
loop_
_entity_poly.entity_id
_entity_poly.type
_entity_poly.pdbx_seq_one_letter_code
_entity_poly.pdbx_strand_id
1 'polypeptide(L)'
;MKIVADENLAFTDYFFAEFGEIEHKAGRTLTHADVVDAKALLVRSVTQVNPALINNTTLQYVGSATIGTDHLDIEAIEKQNIQWANAAGCNAQAVAEYVITALLHLNPVLLNAKESFTLGIIGLGNVGSRLAYMVKLLGWNVIGHDPFVQQDAIQQVDLNALLSTADAISLHVPLTKTGSHPTYHLFNAEAFAAMKTTAILINSARGPVIEEQALLADIEKTQRKVVLDVFEHEPVISEQVLNAVSLVTPHIAGYSLEGKARGTQMIYEAFCKTCLLYTSPSPRDR
;
A
#
# COMPACT_ATOMS: atom_id res chain seq x y z
N MET A 1 28.15 13.40 -3.36
CA MET A 1 27.69 13.29 -1.96
C MET A 1 27.69 11.83 -1.53
N LYS A 2 27.61 11.52 -0.22
CA LYS A 2 27.39 10.15 0.25
C LYS A 2 25.87 9.87 0.30
N ILE A 3 25.44 8.77 -0.30
CA ILE A 3 24.07 8.28 -0.31
C ILE A 3 24.09 6.88 0.31
N VAL A 4 23.24 6.64 1.31
CA VAL A 4 23.05 5.29 1.88
C VAL A 4 21.73 4.74 1.37
N ALA A 5 21.75 3.55 0.81
CA ALA A 5 20.57 2.93 0.20
C ALA A 5 20.37 1.49 0.69
N ASP A 6 19.11 1.10 0.89
CA ASP A 6 18.77 -0.32 1.11
C ASP A 6 19.24 -1.14 -0.10
N GLU A 7 20.03 -2.20 0.16
CA GLU A 7 20.64 -3.08 -0.86
C GLU A 7 19.63 -3.72 -1.83
N ASN A 8 18.37 -3.81 -1.42
CA ASN A 8 17.29 -4.39 -2.22
C ASN A 8 16.41 -3.33 -2.93
N LEU A 9 16.82 -2.06 -2.93
CA LEU A 9 16.20 -1.04 -3.79
C LEU A 9 16.58 -1.28 -5.25
N ALA A 10 15.58 -1.48 -6.09
CA ALA A 10 15.80 -1.71 -7.51
C ALA A 10 16.24 -0.41 -8.21
N PHE A 11 17.21 -0.52 -9.13
CA PHE A 11 17.68 0.58 -9.99
C PHE A 11 18.26 1.81 -9.24
N THR A 12 18.72 1.65 -8.01
CA THR A 12 19.28 2.77 -7.23
C THR A 12 20.46 3.40 -7.94
N ASP A 13 21.44 2.60 -8.38
CA ASP A 13 22.62 3.12 -9.10
C ASP A 13 22.24 3.82 -10.42
N TYR A 14 21.25 3.27 -11.13
CA TYR A 14 20.77 3.87 -12.40
C TYR A 14 20.25 5.30 -12.19
N PHE A 15 19.54 5.55 -11.10
CA PHE A 15 18.94 6.86 -10.85
C PHE A 15 19.86 7.82 -10.08
N PHE A 16 20.68 7.32 -9.13
CA PHE A 16 21.36 8.18 -8.17
C PHE A 16 22.88 8.25 -8.31
N ALA A 17 23.52 7.43 -9.16
CA ALA A 17 24.99 7.39 -9.28
C ALA A 17 25.61 8.73 -9.67
N GLU A 18 24.89 9.57 -10.44
CA GLU A 18 25.37 10.89 -10.86
C GLU A 18 25.56 11.88 -9.69
N PHE A 19 24.91 11.64 -8.54
CA PHE A 19 24.96 12.56 -7.39
C PHE A 19 26.05 12.22 -6.37
N GLY A 20 26.70 11.08 -6.50
CA GLY A 20 27.84 10.71 -5.68
C GLY A 20 27.98 9.23 -5.38
N GLU A 21 28.67 8.91 -4.30
CA GLU A 21 28.90 7.55 -3.87
C GLU A 21 27.65 6.96 -3.20
N ILE A 22 27.26 5.77 -3.65
CA ILE A 22 26.13 5.02 -3.09
C ILE A 22 26.67 3.86 -2.27
N GLU A 23 26.35 3.85 -0.98
CA GLU A 23 26.67 2.76 -0.07
C GLU A 23 25.43 1.89 0.15
N HIS A 24 25.44 0.66 -0.34
CA HIS A 24 24.35 -0.29 -0.16
C HIS A 24 24.44 -0.99 1.19
N LYS A 25 23.36 -0.99 1.95
CA LYS A 25 23.27 -1.57 3.30
C LYS A 25 22.02 -2.44 3.44
N ALA A 26 22.11 -3.46 4.28
CA ALA A 26 20.94 -4.25 4.66
C ALA A 26 19.96 -3.39 5.50
N GLY A 27 18.81 -3.04 4.94
CA GLY A 27 17.86 -2.10 5.56
C GLY A 27 17.37 -2.51 6.96
N ARG A 28 17.29 -3.82 7.26
CA ARG A 28 16.86 -4.31 8.58
C ARG A 28 17.87 -4.07 9.69
N THR A 29 19.15 -3.95 9.36
CA THR A 29 20.25 -3.81 10.33
C THR A 29 20.93 -2.46 10.26
N LEU A 30 20.34 -1.51 9.54
CA LEU A 30 20.87 -0.17 9.37
C LEU A 30 20.94 0.56 10.72
N THR A 31 22.08 1.14 11.01
CA THR A 31 22.36 1.84 12.27
C THR A 31 22.67 3.32 12.05
N HIS A 32 22.66 4.10 13.13
CA HIS A 32 23.06 5.50 13.09
C HIS A 32 24.47 5.71 12.51
N ALA A 33 25.43 4.83 12.85
CA ALA A 33 26.80 4.94 12.35
C ALA A 33 26.91 4.81 10.81
N ASP A 34 25.96 4.11 10.18
CA ASP A 34 25.93 3.98 8.72
C ASP A 34 25.45 5.27 8.01
N VAL A 35 24.68 6.11 8.70
CA VAL A 35 24.00 7.27 8.08
C VAL A 35 24.50 8.62 8.58
N VAL A 36 25.36 8.66 9.60
CA VAL A 36 25.77 9.89 10.29
C VAL A 36 26.37 10.95 9.36
N ASP A 37 27.12 10.55 8.35
CA ASP A 37 27.78 11.39 7.34
C ASP A 37 27.09 11.38 5.96
N ALA A 38 25.99 10.64 5.83
CA ALA A 38 25.22 10.59 4.60
C ALA A 38 24.40 11.88 4.35
N LYS A 39 24.23 12.26 3.10
CA LYS A 39 23.36 13.36 2.68
C LYS A 39 21.97 12.90 2.28
N ALA A 40 21.86 11.69 1.76
CA ALA A 40 20.59 11.08 1.42
C ALA A 40 20.50 9.65 1.97
N LEU A 41 19.33 9.27 2.45
CA LEU A 41 18.99 7.93 2.91
C LEU A 41 17.81 7.41 2.07
N LEU A 42 18.02 6.29 1.38
CA LEU A 42 17.02 5.66 0.52
C LEU A 42 16.61 4.32 1.13
N VAL A 43 15.35 4.19 1.51
CA VAL A 43 14.86 3.06 2.28
C VAL A 43 13.68 2.34 1.64
N ARG A 44 13.41 1.15 2.16
CA ARG A 44 12.14 0.43 2.02
C ARG A 44 11.46 0.31 3.39
N SER A 45 10.27 -0.27 3.43
CA SER A 45 9.45 -0.45 4.64
C SER A 45 10.11 -1.25 5.78
N VAL A 46 11.22 -1.93 5.51
CA VAL A 46 11.96 -2.74 6.50
C VAL A 46 12.89 -1.93 7.39
N THR A 47 13.16 -0.66 7.04
CA THR A 47 14.03 0.25 7.80
C THR A 47 13.18 1.21 8.62
N GLN A 48 13.32 1.16 9.94
CA GLN A 48 12.65 2.12 10.83
C GLN A 48 13.44 3.43 10.86
N VAL A 49 12.90 4.47 10.22
CA VAL A 49 13.50 5.81 10.22
C VAL A 49 12.92 6.59 11.39
N ASN A 50 13.64 6.58 12.50
CA ASN A 50 13.25 7.16 13.78
C ASN A 50 14.37 8.05 14.36
N PRO A 51 14.14 8.77 15.47
CA PRO A 51 15.17 9.62 16.09
C PRO A 51 16.49 8.90 16.39
N ALA A 52 16.46 7.62 16.77
CA ALA A 52 17.68 6.88 17.05
C ALA A 52 18.56 6.70 15.80
N LEU A 53 17.95 6.63 14.62
CA LEU A 53 18.68 6.51 13.36
C LEU A 53 19.17 7.86 12.85
N ILE A 54 18.34 8.93 12.91
CA ILE A 54 18.59 10.16 12.15
C ILE A 54 19.09 11.35 12.98
N ASN A 55 19.04 11.32 14.33
CA ASN A 55 19.49 12.45 15.15
C ASN A 55 20.99 12.75 14.96
N ASN A 56 21.32 14.05 14.86
CA ASN A 56 22.70 14.52 14.68
C ASN A 56 23.42 13.95 13.45
N THR A 57 22.69 13.66 12.39
CA THR A 57 23.22 13.26 11.08
C THR A 57 23.40 14.48 10.17
N THR A 58 24.03 14.26 9.02
CA THR A 58 24.12 15.27 7.96
C THR A 58 23.07 15.10 6.87
N LEU A 59 22.05 14.28 7.14
CA LEU A 59 20.98 13.97 6.20
C LEU A 59 20.21 15.22 5.78
N GLN A 60 19.96 15.32 4.49
CA GLN A 60 19.15 16.36 3.87
C GLN A 60 17.89 15.77 3.22
N TYR A 61 17.92 14.47 2.91
CA TYR A 61 16.83 13.80 2.23
C TYR A 61 16.64 12.36 2.73
N VAL A 62 15.37 11.95 2.90
CA VAL A 62 14.95 10.57 3.14
C VAL A 62 13.94 10.19 2.07
N GLY A 63 14.28 9.22 1.22
CA GLY A 63 13.39 8.67 0.19
C GLY A 63 12.94 7.25 0.55
N SER A 64 11.64 7.02 0.70
CA SER A 64 11.08 5.69 0.87
C SER A 64 10.45 5.19 -0.43
N ALA A 65 11.05 4.18 -1.08
CA ALA A 65 10.52 3.59 -2.30
C ALA A 65 9.34 2.63 -2.02
N THR A 66 8.49 3.01 -1.06
CA THR A 66 7.26 2.27 -0.68
C THR A 66 6.09 3.24 -0.53
N ILE A 67 4.87 2.69 -0.57
CA ILE A 67 3.64 3.51 -0.47
C ILE A 67 3.40 3.96 0.97
N GLY A 68 3.42 2.99 1.90
CA GLY A 68 3.17 3.26 3.32
C GLY A 68 4.32 4.02 3.96
N THR A 69 3.99 4.80 4.98
CA THR A 69 4.93 5.60 5.78
C THR A 69 5.02 5.13 7.22
N ASP A 70 4.44 3.97 7.55
CA ASP A 70 4.35 3.44 8.91
C ASP A 70 5.73 3.24 9.58
N HIS A 71 6.80 3.12 8.78
CA HIS A 71 8.19 2.97 9.20
C HIS A 71 8.97 4.30 9.27
N LEU A 72 8.33 5.43 8.93
CA LEU A 72 8.91 6.77 8.97
C LEU A 72 8.32 7.56 10.15
N ASP A 73 9.16 8.01 11.06
CA ASP A 73 8.78 9.03 12.03
C ASP A 73 8.85 10.40 11.34
N ILE A 74 7.76 10.76 10.67
CA ILE A 74 7.66 11.98 9.85
C ILE A 74 7.90 13.21 10.71
N GLU A 75 7.36 13.26 11.93
CA GLU A 75 7.56 14.41 12.85
C GLU A 75 9.03 14.60 13.19
N ALA A 76 9.74 13.51 13.47
CA ALA A 76 11.17 13.55 13.74
C ALA A 76 12.01 13.99 12.53
N ILE A 77 11.64 13.55 11.33
CA ILE A 77 12.29 13.91 10.06
C ILE A 77 12.12 15.42 9.81
N GLU A 78 10.88 15.91 9.87
CA GLU A 78 10.54 17.31 9.61
C GLU A 78 11.17 18.25 10.66
N LYS A 79 11.20 17.85 11.93
CA LYS A 79 11.81 18.61 13.03
C LYS A 79 13.31 18.87 12.83
N GLN A 80 13.98 18.00 12.07
CA GLN A 80 15.38 18.17 11.71
C GLN A 80 15.59 18.89 10.36
N ASN A 81 14.51 19.40 9.75
CA ASN A 81 14.52 20.01 8.42
C ASN A 81 15.03 19.06 7.32
N ILE A 82 14.88 17.74 7.50
CA ILE A 82 15.19 16.75 6.48
C ILE A 82 13.99 16.69 5.52
N GLN A 83 14.25 16.81 4.23
CA GLN A 83 13.23 16.62 3.20
C GLN A 83 12.91 15.14 3.07
N TRP A 84 11.67 14.80 2.79
CA TRP A 84 11.32 13.40 2.61
C TRP A 84 10.30 13.20 1.49
N ALA A 85 10.30 12.00 0.93
CA ALA A 85 9.29 11.55 -0.03
C ALA A 85 9.03 10.05 0.11
N ASN A 86 7.82 9.65 -0.21
CA ASN A 86 7.46 8.26 -0.40
C ASN A 86 6.98 8.02 -1.84
N ALA A 87 6.83 6.76 -2.22
CA ALA A 87 6.41 6.37 -3.55
C ALA A 87 4.91 6.04 -3.62
N ALA A 88 4.06 6.97 -3.17
CA ALA A 88 2.61 6.77 -3.12
C ALA A 88 2.02 6.38 -4.48
N GLY A 89 1.44 5.18 -4.58
CA GLY A 89 0.83 4.67 -5.81
C GLY A 89 1.77 3.94 -6.77
N CYS A 90 3.05 3.77 -6.45
CA CYS A 90 4.02 3.11 -7.34
C CYS A 90 3.60 1.69 -7.76
N ASN A 91 2.92 0.95 -6.89
CA ASN A 91 2.46 -0.41 -7.13
C ASN A 91 0.94 -0.54 -7.33
N ALA A 92 0.22 0.58 -7.52
CA ALA A 92 -1.25 0.56 -7.63
C ALA A 92 -1.75 -0.39 -8.72
N GLN A 93 -1.05 -0.47 -9.84
CA GLN A 93 -1.35 -1.39 -10.94
C GLN A 93 -1.23 -2.85 -10.47
N ALA A 94 -0.11 -3.22 -9.83
CA ALA A 94 0.14 -4.58 -9.37
C ALA A 94 -0.91 -5.05 -8.36
N VAL A 95 -1.27 -4.19 -7.40
CA VAL A 95 -2.31 -4.53 -6.42
C VAL A 95 -3.69 -4.69 -7.08
N ALA A 96 -4.03 -3.83 -8.04
CA ALA A 96 -5.29 -3.96 -8.78
C ALA A 96 -5.34 -5.27 -9.59
N GLU A 97 -4.25 -5.64 -10.25
CA GLU A 97 -4.11 -6.92 -10.97
C GLU A 97 -4.20 -8.13 -10.03
N TYR A 98 -3.56 -8.03 -8.84
CA TYR A 98 -3.66 -9.04 -7.80
C TYR A 98 -5.12 -9.29 -7.38
N VAL A 99 -5.88 -8.22 -7.10
CA VAL A 99 -7.29 -8.32 -6.70
C VAL A 99 -8.13 -9.01 -7.78
N ILE A 100 -7.98 -8.59 -9.04
CA ILE A 100 -8.70 -9.19 -10.16
C ILE A 100 -8.32 -10.66 -10.30
N THR A 101 -7.03 -10.99 -10.24
CA THR A 101 -6.53 -12.37 -10.35
C THR A 101 -7.05 -13.24 -9.22
N ALA A 102 -7.06 -12.74 -7.98
CA ALA A 102 -7.59 -13.47 -6.84
C ALA A 102 -9.09 -13.75 -6.97
N LEU A 103 -9.88 -12.76 -7.41
CA LEU A 103 -11.31 -12.96 -7.71
C LEU A 103 -11.54 -14.02 -8.77
N LEU A 104 -10.83 -13.97 -9.88
CA LEU A 104 -10.94 -14.93 -10.98
C LEU A 104 -10.43 -16.33 -10.57
N HIS A 105 -9.43 -16.42 -9.71
CA HIS A 105 -8.98 -17.70 -9.15
C HIS A 105 -10.05 -18.35 -8.28
N LEU A 106 -10.72 -17.58 -7.43
CA LEU A 106 -11.81 -18.09 -6.58
C LEU A 106 -13.09 -18.40 -7.36
N ASN A 107 -13.33 -17.66 -8.44
CA ASN A 107 -14.52 -17.81 -9.26
C ASN A 107 -14.25 -17.41 -10.73
N PRO A 108 -13.77 -18.35 -11.57
CA PRO A 108 -13.46 -18.07 -12.98
C PRO A 108 -14.65 -17.59 -13.82
N VAL A 109 -15.88 -17.90 -13.39
CA VAL A 109 -17.11 -17.46 -14.10
C VAL A 109 -17.25 -15.95 -14.11
N LEU A 110 -16.63 -15.25 -13.16
CA LEU A 110 -16.66 -13.79 -13.09
C LEU A 110 -16.11 -13.09 -14.34
N LEU A 111 -15.24 -13.75 -15.09
CA LEU A 111 -14.76 -13.20 -16.37
C LEU A 111 -15.90 -12.85 -17.33
N ASN A 112 -17.01 -13.59 -17.26
CA ASN A 112 -18.19 -13.40 -18.11
C ASN A 112 -19.37 -12.76 -17.36
N ALA A 113 -19.19 -12.38 -16.08
CA ALA A 113 -20.29 -11.89 -15.24
C ALA A 113 -20.81 -10.51 -15.65
N LYS A 114 -19.95 -9.68 -16.27
CA LYS A 114 -20.27 -8.31 -16.71
C LYS A 114 -21.06 -7.53 -15.64
N GLU A 115 -22.14 -6.86 -16.02
CA GLU A 115 -22.97 -6.03 -15.13
C GLU A 115 -23.74 -6.82 -14.06
N SER A 116 -23.75 -8.16 -14.11
CA SER A 116 -24.37 -8.97 -13.05
C SER A 116 -23.49 -9.10 -11.78
N PHE A 117 -22.25 -8.59 -11.80
CA PHE A 117 -21.34 -8.64 -10.68
C PHE A 117 -20.94 -7.22 -10.24
N THR A 118 -21.10 -6.92 -8.96
CA THR A 118 -20.78 -5.62 -8.37
C THR A 118 -19.59 -5.74 -7.43
N LEU A 119 -18.49 -5.06 -7.78
CA LEU A 119 -17.33 -4.89 -6.89
C LEU A 119 -17.50 -3.64 -6.03
N GLY A 120 -17.50 -3.81 -4.71
CA GLY A 120 -17.39 -2.74 -3.72
C GLY A 120 -15.91 -2.42 -3.43
N ILE A 121 -15.54 -1.16 -3.51
CA ILE A 121 -14.17 -0.70 -3.23
C ILE A 121 -14.20 0.26 -2.06
N ILE A 122 -13.50 -0.09 -0.97
CA ILE A 122 -13.37 0.77 0.21
C ILE A 122 -11.98 1.40 0.20
N GLY A 123 -11.94 2.74 0.07
CA GLY A 123 -10.75 3.52 -0.21
C GLY A 123 -10.53 3.75 -1.71
N LEU A 124 -10.71 5.00 -2.16
CA LEU A 124 -10.63 5.40 -3.58
C LEU A 124 -9.36 6.19 -3.90
N GLY A 125 -8.29 5.95 -3.13
CA GLY A 125 -6.95 6.46 -3.40
C GLY A 125 -6.32 5.84 -4.67
N ASN A 126 -4.99 5.83 -4.75
CA ASN A 126 -4.25 5.35 -5.93
C ASN A 126 -4.65 3.93 -6.36
N VAL A 127 -4.74 2.99 -5.41
CA VAL A 127 -5.06 1.59 -5.70
C VAL A 127 -6.53 1.41 -6.03
N GLY A 128 -7.43 1.92 -5.18
CA GLY A 128 -8.87 1.74 -5.39
C GLY A 128 -9.37 2.37 -6.69
N SER A 129 -8.88 3.56 -7.03
CA SER A 129 -9.20 4.21 -8.32
C SER A 129 -8.66 3.42 -9.52
N ARG A 130 -7.45 2.86 -9.39
CA ARG A 130 -6.86 2.02 -10.45
C ARG A 130 -7.64 0.72 -10.63
N LEU A 131 -8.01 0.07 -9.54
CA LEU A 131 -8.85 -1.14 -9.56
C LEU A 131 -10.21 -0.84 -10.21
N ALA A 132 -10.86 0.23 -9.78
CA ALA A 132 -12.16 0.63 -10.35
C ALA A 132 -12.08 0.85 -11.86
N TYR A 133 -11.04 1.50 -12.34
CA TYR A 133 -10.80 1.66 -13.78
C TYR A 133 -10.68 0.32 -14.51
N MET A 134 -9.85 -0.59 -13.98
CA MET A 134 -9.59 -1.88 -14.62
C MET A 134 -10.83 -2.78 -14.65
N VAL A 135 -11.58 -2.86 -13.55
CA VAL A 135 -12.77 -3.72 -13.49
C VAL A 135 -13.92 -3.20 -14.34
N LYS A 136 -14.02 -1.88 -14.55
CA LYS A 136 -14.96 -1.32 -15.52
C LYS A 136 -14.65 -1.76 -16.97
N LEU A 137 -13.37 -1.91 -17.32
CA LEU A 137 -12.98 -2.44 -18.62
C LEU A 137 -13.38 -3.93 -18.79
N LEU A 138 -13.52 -4.68 -17.70
CA LEU A 138 -14.08 -6.02 -17.69
C LEU A 138 -15.61 -6.04 -17.80
N GLY A 139 -16.25 -4.86 -17.72
CA GLY A 139 -17.70 -4.71 -17.75
C GLY A 139 -18.39 -4.98 -16.41
N TRP A 140 -17.67 -5.04 -15.29
CA TRP A 140 -18.27 -5.21 -13.95
C TRP A 140 -18.84 -3.89 -13.42
N ASN A 141 -19.90 -3.97 -12.62
CA ASN A 141 -20.35 -2.83 -11.84
C ASN A 141 -19.38 -2.52 -10.72
N VAL A 142 -19.20 -1.23 -10.44
CA VAL A 142 -18.31 -0.74 -9.40
C VAL A 142 -19.05 0.28 -8.55
N ILE A 143 -19.06 0.06 -7.25
CA ILE A 143 -19.44 1.05 -6.25
C ILE A 143 -18.28 1.30 -5.29
N GLY A 144 -18.16 2.52 -4.81
CA GLY A 144 -17.03 2.90 -3.94
C GLY A 144 -17.47 3.59 -2.67
N HIS A 145 -16.65 3.49 -1.64
CA HIS A 145 -16.79 4.25 -0.40
C HIS A 145 -15.43 4.86 -0.02
N ASP A 146 -15.39 6.18 0.08
CA ASP A 146 -14.27 6.93 0.62
C ASP A 146 -14.79 8.24 1.21
N PRO A 147 -14.62 8.50 2.53
CA PRO A 147 -15.12 9.71 3.15
C PRO A 147 -14.30 10.97 2.82
N PHE A 148 -13.11 10.82 2.24
CA PHE A 148 -12.17 11.91 1.99
C PHE A 148 -11.96 12.20 0.50
N VAL A 149 -12.17 11.20 -0.37
CA VAL A 149 -11.87 11.28 -1.80
C VAL A 149 -13.17 11.22 -2.60
N GLN A 150 -13.38 12.21 -3.46
CA GLN A 150 -14.46 12.20 -4.44
C GLN A 150 -13.93 11.78 -5.80
N GLN A 151 -14.61 10.83 -6.44
CA GLN A 151 -14.23 10.30 -7.75
C GLN A 151 -15.46 10.30 -8.66
N ASP A 152 -15.57 11.28 -9.55
CA ASP A 152 -16.72 11.42 -10.45
C ASP A 152 -16.97 10.19 -11.34
N ALA A 153 -15.90 9.46 -11.63
CA ALA A 153 -15.97 8.25 -12.45
C ALA A 153 -16.52 7.03 -11.71
N ILE A 154 -16.76 7.08 -10.40
CA ILE A 154 -17.17 5.93 -9.57
C ILE A 154 -18.43 6.31 -8.81
N GLN A 155 -19.46 5.46 -8.89
CA GLN A 155 -20.64 5.63 -8.05
C GLN A 155 -20.23 5.45 -6.58
N GLN A 156 -20.22 6.52 -5.80
CA GLN A 156 -19.92 6.47 -4.37
C GLN A 156 -21.22 6.34 -3.57
N VAL A 157 -21.15 5.50 -2.55
CA VAL A 157 -22.26 5.20 -1.64
C VAL A 157 -21.76 5.21 -0.18
N ASP A 158 -22.66 5.24 0.79
CA ASP A 158 -22.29 5.03 2.17
C ASP A 158 -21.81 3.58 2.41
N LEU A 159 -21.08 3.39 3.52
CA LEU A 159 -20.47 2.10 3.83
C LEU A 159 -21.51 0.97 3.92
N ASN A 160 -22.63 1.20 4.60
CA ASN A 160 -23.66 0.17 4.79
C ASN A 160 -24.32 -0.22 3.47
N ALA A 161 -24.57 0.74 2.58
CA ALA A 161 -25.09 0.47 1.24
C ALA A 161 -24.08 -0.34 0.43
N LEU A 162 -22.77 -0.04 0.52
CA LEU A 162 -21.73 -0.82 -0.13
C LEU A 162 -21.69 -2.26 0.39
N LEU A 163 -21.67 -2.44 1.72
CA LEU A 163 -21.59 -3.77 2.37
C LEU A 163 -22.77 -4.65 1.96
N SER A 164 -23.99 -4.11 1.94
CA SER A 164 -25.22 -4.86 1.61
C SER A 164 -25.41 -5.12 0.12
N THR A 165 -24.74 -4.38 -0.77
CA THR A 165 -24.96 -4.43 -2.22
C THR A 165 -23.89 -5.24 -2.95
N ALA A 166 -22.63 -5.13 -2.52
CA ALA A 166 -21.50 -5.70 -3.25
C ALA A 166 -21.48 -7.24 -3.24
N ASP A 167 -21.04 -7.83 -4.35
CA ASP A 167 -20.81 -9.28 -4.49
C ASP A 167 -19.37 -9.66 -4.13
N ALA A 168 -18.46 -8.69 -4.19
CA ALA A 168 -17.14 -8.75 -3.59
C ALA A 168 -16.76 -7.37 -3.04
N ILE A 169 -15.94 -7.35 -1.99
CA ILE A 169 -15.45 -6.13 -1.36
C ILE A 169 -13.93 -6.17 -1.29
N SER A 170 -13.27 -5.11 -1.76
CA SER A 170 -11.83 -4.96 -1.71
C SER A 170 -11.42 -3.73 -0.91
N LEU A 171 -10.48 -3.93 0.03
CA LEU A 171 -10.03 -2.91 0.97
C LEU A 171 -8.76 -2.24 0.47
N HIS A 172 -8.75 -0.90 0.40
CA HIS A 172 -7.63 -0.08 -0.05
C HIS A 172 -7.46 1.18 0.80
N VAL A 173 -7.68 1.05 2.10
CA VAL A 173 -7.56 2.15 3.07
C VAL A 173 -6.22 2.11 3.80
N PRO A 174 -5.66 3.25 4.25
CA PRO A 174 -4.57 3.26 5.20
C PRO A 174 -5.06 2.73 6.57
N LEU A 175 -4.14 2.34 7.44
CA LEU A 175 -4.46 2.01 8.83
C LEU A 175 -4.44 3.28 9.68
N THR A 176 -5.60 3.66 10.23
CA THR A 176 -5.74 4.79 11.14
C THR A 176 -6.51 4.37 12.39
N LYS A 177 -6.05 4.80 13.57
CA LYS A 177 -6.69 4.51 14.86
C LYS A 177 -7.51 5.70 15.39
N THR A 178 -7.28 6.87 14.85
CA THR A 178 -7.86 8.14 15.28
C THR A 178 -8.39 8.93 14.09
N GLY A 179 -9.09 10.03 14.34
CA GLY A 179 -9.70 10.87 13.31
C GLY A 179 -11.19 10.62 13.15
N SER A 180 -11.82 11.28 12.18
CA SER A 180 -13.27 11.20 11.95
C SER A 180 -13.72 9.85 11.38
N HIS A 181 -12.83 9.14 10.70
CA HIS A 181 -13.11 7.85 10.04
C HIS A 181 -11.94 6.90 10.27
N PRO A 182 -11.79 6.34 11.49
CA PRO A 182 -10.74 5.38 11.77
C PRO A 182 -10.98 4.08 11.00
N THR A 183 -9.89 3.45 10.57
CA THR A 183 -9.96 2.22 9.77
C THR A 183 -9.49 0.97 10.55
N TYR A 184 -8.93 1.17 11.75
CA TYR A 184 -8.62 0.07 12.66
C TYR A 184 -9.90 -0.67 13.05
N HIS A 185 -9.95 -1.99 12.77
CA HIS A 185 -11.12 -2.84 12.95
C HIS A 185 -12.39 -2.29 12.25
N LEU A 186 -12.22 -1.65 11.09
CA LEU A 186 -13.33 -1.23 10.25
C LEU A 186 -14.24 -2.41 9.89
N PHE A 187 -13.64 -3.60 9.70
CA PHE A 187 -14.34 -4.85 9.52
C PHE A 187 -14.39 -5.62 10.85
N ASN A 188 -15.34 -5.26 11.66
CA ASN A 188 -15.76 -5.89 12.90
C ASN A 188 -17.02 -6.77 12.68
N ALA A 189 -17.58 -7.32 13.74
CA ALA A 189 -18.78 -8.16 13.68
C ALA A 189 -20.00 -7.47 13.02
N GLU A 190 -20.15 -6.16 13.21
CA GLU A 190 -21.27 -5.40 12.62
C GLU A 190 -21.09 -5.27 11.11
N ALA A 191 -19.87 -4.96 10.65
CA ALA A 191 -19.56 -4.87 9.22
C ALA A 191 -19.77 -6.22 8.53
N PHE A 192 -19.33 -7.31 9.13
CA PHE A 192 -19.57 -8.66 8.60
C PHE A 192 -21.07 -9.00 8.53
N ALA A 193 -21.84 -8.64 9.55
CA ALA A 193 -23.29 -8.86 9.56
C ALA A 193 -24.05 -8.06 8.48
N ALA A 194 -23.51 -6.91 8.07
CA ALA A 194 -24.09 -6.08 7.02
C ALA A 194 -23.77 -6.58 5.60
N MET A 195 -22.78 -7.45 5.43
CA MET A 195 -22.39 -7.99 4.12
C MET A 195 -23.35 -9.07 3.63
N LYS A 196 -23.50 -9.21 2.31
CA LYS A 196 -24.11 -10.43 1.73
C LYS A 196 -23.33 -11.65 2.22
N THR A 197 -24.01 -12.70 2.64
CA THR A 197 -23.34 -13.95 3.09
C THR A 197 -22.48 -14.61 2.01
N THR A 198 -22.78 -14.36 0.75
CA THR A 198 -22.05 -14.88 -0.41
C THR A 198 -20.95 -13.95 -0.92
N ALA A 199 -20.84 -12.73 -0.38
CA ALA A 199 -19.86 -11.77 -0.84
C ALA A 199 -18.42 -12.22 -0.54
N ILE A 200 -17.52 -12.02 -1.49
CA ILE A 200 -16.07 -12.29 -1.31
C ILE A 200 -15.43 -11.08 -0.63
N LEU A 201 -14.57 -11.30 0.36
CA LEU A 201 -13.78 -10.22 0.98
C LEU A 201 -12.31 -10.33 0.59
N ILE A 202 -11.69 -9.21 0.23
CA ILE A 202 -10.27 -9.13 -0.12
C ILE A 202 -9.61 -8.03 0.70
N ASN A 203 -8.54 -8.38 1.42
CA ASN A 203 -7.69 -7.40 2.09
C ASN A 203 -6.26 -7.49 1.58
N SER A 204 -5.86 -6.48 0.82
CA SER A 204 -4.50 -6.23 0.37
C SER A 204 -4.01 -4.83 0.80
N ALA A 205 -4.65 -4.27 1.84
CA ALA A 205 -4.33 -2.95 2.37
C ALA A 205 -3.47 -3.03 3.64
N ARG A 206 -4.11 -3.25 4.79
CA ARG A 206 -3.46 -3.44 6.11
C ARG A 206 -4.25 -4.46 6.91
N GLY A 207 -3.54 -5.40 7.55
CA GLY A 207 -4.17 -6.49 8.32
C GLY A 207 -5.14 -6.00 9.39
N PRO A 208 -4.75 -5.07 10.29
CA PRO A 208 -5.62 -4.60 11.37
C PRO A 208 -6.84 -3.76 10.93
N VAL A 209 -7.11 -3.63 9.63
CA VAL A 209 -8.41 -3.12 9.12
C VAL A 209 -9.52 -4.14 9.37
N ILE A 210 -9.17 -5.42 9.46
CA ILE A 210 -10.07 -6.51 9.81
C ILE A 210 -9.77 -6.98 11.23
N GLU A 211 -10.79 -7.11 12.06
CA GLU A 211 -10.72 -7.76 13.36
C GLU A 211 -10.70 -9.29 13.17
N GLU A 212 -9.59 -9.95 13.51
CA GLU A 212 -9.38 -11.37 13.24
C GLU A 212 -10.45 -12.27 13.86
N GLN A 213 -10.86 -11.99 15.09
CA GLN A 213 -11.89 -12.78 15.77
C GLN A 213 -13.26 -12.66 15.08
N ALA A 214 -13.62 -11.47 14.63
CA ALA A 214 -14.87 -11.25 13.90
C ALA A 214 -14.84 -11.95 12.53
N LEU A 215 -13.69 -11.93 11.86
CA LEU A 215 -13.47 -12.64 10.59
C LEU A 215 -13.67 -14.16 10.75
N LEU A 216 -13.02 -14.77 11.75
CA LEU A 216 -13.13 -16.20 11.98
C LEU A 216 -14.57 -16.62 12.32
N ALA A 217 -15.26 -15.84 13.16
CA ALA A 217 -16.67 -16.09 13.48
C ALA A 217 -17.59 -15.96 12.27
N ASP A 218 -17.35 -14.99 11.38
CA ASP A 218 -18.12 -14.84 10.14
C ASP A 218 -17.87 -16.01 9.17
N ILE A 219 -16.61 -16.42 8.97
CA ILE A 219 -16.29 -17.55 8.09
C ILE A 219 -16.93 -18.85 8.60
N GLU A 220 -16.88 -19.11 9.90
CA GLU A 220 -17.52 -20.28 10.50
C GLU A 220 -19.02 -20.32 10.20
N LYS A 221 -19.69 -19.18 10.30
CA LYS A 221 -21.13 -19.03 10.11
C LYS A 221 -21.55 -19.06 8.63
N THR A 222 -20.81 -18.38 7.75
CA THR A 222 -21.25 -18.08 6.36
C THR A 222 -20.51 -18.88 5.30
N GLN A 223 -19.36 -19.46 5.65
CA GLN A 223 -18.41 -20.07 4.71
C GLN A 223 -17.94 -19.06 3.63
N ARG A 224 -17.87 -17.77 4.00
CA ARG A 224 -17.45 -16.68 3.14
C ARG A 224 -16.08 -16.93 2.54
N LYS A 225 -15.93 -16.68 1.26
CA LYS A 225 -14.62 -16.69 0.61
C LYS A 225 -13.85 -15.43 0.98
N VAL A 226 -12.63 -15.61 1.47
CA VAL A 226 -11.77 -14.50 1.90
C VAL A 226 -10.39 -14.64 1.30
N VAL A 227 -9.83 -13.53 0.85
CA VAL A 227 -8.43 -13.39 0.38
C VAL A 227 -7.70 -12.45 1.30
N LEU A 228 -6.61 -12.89 1.88
CA LEU A 228 -5.73 -12.06 2.69
C LEU A 228 -4.31 -12.05 2.11
N ASP A 229 -3.83 -10.85 1.78
CA ASP A 229 -2.41 -10.59 1.51
C ASP A 229 -1.71 -10.00 2.73
N VAL A 230 -2.50 -9.51 3.70
CA VAL A 230 -2.06 -8.85 4.93
C VAL A 230 -2.83 -9.39 6.13
N PHE A 231 -2.20 -9.41 7.31
CA PHE A 231 -2.73 -10.05 8.52
C PHE A 231 -2.66 -9.12 9.73
N GLU A 232 -3.59 -9.26 10.66
CA GLU A 232 -3.68 -8.38 11.83
C GLU A 232 -2.42 -8.38 12.69
N HIS A 233 -1.79 -9.55 12.82
CA HIS A 233 -0.66 -9.78 13.72
C HIS A 233 0.65 -10.10 13.00
N GLU A 234 0.90 -9.46 11.84
CA GLU A 234 2.18 -9.62 11.15
C GLU A 234 3.38 -9.28 12.05
N PRO A 235 4.47 -10.03 11.98
CA PRO A 235 4.72 -11.19 11.09
C PRO A 235 4.28 -12.55 11.66
N VAL A 236 3.63 -12.58 12.84
CA VAL A 236 3.17 -13.82 13.49
C VAL A 236 1.70 -14.05 13.13
N ILE A 237 1.46 -14.95 12.19
CA ILE A 237 0.12 -15.22 11.66
C ILE A 237 -0.47 -16.43 12.37
N SER A 238 -1.75 -16.35 12.78
CA SER A 238 -2.40 -17.46 13.46
C SER A 238 -2.69 -18.61 12.48
N GLU A 239 -2.47 -19.83 12.93
CA GLU A 239 -2.79 -21.04 12.16
C GLU A 239 -4.29 -21.13 11.88
N GLN A 240 -5.12 -20.63 12.77
CA GLN A 240 -6.57 -20.59 12.60
C GLN A 240 -6.97 -19.75 11.37
N VAL A 241 -6.39 -18.56 11.20
CA VAL A 241 -6.63 -17.72 10.03
C VAL A 241 -6.14 -18.40 8.76
N LEU A 242 -4.92 -18.97 8.77
CA LEU A 242 -4.37 -19.64 7.60
C LEU A 242 -5.23 -20.80 7.10
N ASN A 243 -5.87 -21.52 8.03
CA ASN A 243 -6.74 -22.66 7.71
C ASN A 243 -8.16 -22.25 7.32
N ALA A 244 -8.64 -21.09 7.79
CA ALA A 244 -10.01 -20.64 7.55
C ALA A 244 -10.18 -19.89 6.20
N VAL A 245 -9.19 -19.11 5.78
CA VAL A 245 -9.32 -18.25 4.59
C VAL A 245 -9.10 -19.01 3.28
N SER A 246 -9.72 -18.54 2.21
CA SER A 246 -9.72 -19.23 0.92
C SER A 246 -8.43 -19.08 0.11
N LEU A 247 -7.74 -17.95 0.29
CA LEU A 247 -6.46 -17.65 -0.37
C LEU A 247 -5.63 -16.74 0.54
N VAL A 248 -4.37 -17.12 0.75
CA VAL A 248 -3.38 -16.32 1.49
C VAL A 248 -2.16 -16.05 0.62
N THR A 249 -1.58 -14.86 0.77
CA THR A 249 -0.27 -14.51 0.20
C THR A 249 0.54 -13.70 1.22
N PRO A 250 1.87 -13.77 1.19
CA PRO A 250 2.72 -13.20 2.24
C PRO A 250 3.08 -11.74 1.96
N HIS A 251 2.07 -10.84 1.93
CA HIS A 251 2.19 -9.39 1.73
C HIS A 251 2.91 -9.04 0.41
N ILE A 252 2.44 -9.65 -0.70
CA ILE A 252 3.08 -9.55 -2.03
C ILE A 252 2.22 -8.88 -3.10
N ALA A 253 0.98 -8.49 -2.80
CA ALA A 253 0.05 -7.94 -3.79
C ALA A 253 0.65 -6.76 -4.60
N GLY A 254 1.49 -5.95 -3.94
CA GLY A 254 2.20 -4.84 -4.58
C GLY A 254 3.62 -5.16 -5.04
N TYR A 255 4.06 -6.42 -4.99
CA TYR A 255 5.44 -6.80 -5.23
C TYR A 255 5.69 -7.15 -6.70
N SER A 256 5.92 -6.13 -7.52
CA SER A 256 6.26 -6.29 -8.94
C SER A 256 7.56 -5.56 -9.29
N LEU A 257 8.18 -5.95 -10.39
CA LEU A 257 9.40 -5.29 -10.89
C LEU A 257 9.11 -3.83 -11.28
N GLU A 258 8.01 -3.62 -11.96
CA GLU A 258 7.54 -2.29 -12.40
C GLU A 258 7.25 -1.39 -11.19
N GLY A 259 6.58 -1.91 -10.17
CA GLY A 259 6.30 -1.19 -8.93
C GLY A 259 7.56 -0.79 -8.19
N LYS A 260 8.57 -1.68 -8.14
CA LYS A 260 9.88 -1.38 -7.55
C LYS A 260 10.63 -0.31 -8.33
N ALA A 261 10.72 -0.44 -9.66
CA ALA A 261 11.36 0.55 -10.52
C ALA A 261 10.67 1.91 -10.39
N ARG A 262 9.35 1.93 -10.43
CA ARG A 262 8.55 3.14 -10.26
C ARG A 262 8.75 3.78 -8.88
N GLY A 263 8.84 2.96 -7.83
CA GLY A 263 9.10 3.44 -6.47
C GLY A 263 10.42 4.20 -6.38
N THR A 264 11.50 3.64 -6.90
CA THR A 264 12.82 4.29 -6.93
C THR A 264 12.81 5.54 -7.82
N GLN A 265 12.15 5.48 -8.97
CA GLN A 265 12.00 6.65 -9.85
C GLN A 265 11.26 7.80 -9.15
N MET A 266 10.18 7.53 -8.43
CA MET A 266 9.40 8.57 -7.75
C MET A 266 10.20 9.28 -6.66
N ILE A 267 10.96 8.55 -5.85
CA ILE A 267 11.82 9.17 -4.83
C ILE A 267 13.00 9.92 -5.46
N TYR A 268 13.50 9.48 -6.62
CA TYR A 268 14.49 10.21 -7.39
C TYR A 268 13.91 11.53 -7.93
N GLU A 269 12.74 11.51 -8.55
CA GLU A 269 12.06 12.71 -9.05
C GLU A 269 11.80 13.74 -7.91
N ALA A 270 11.42 13.25 -6.72
CA ALA A 270 11.25 14.09 -5.54
C ALA A 270 12.59 14.66 -5.05
N PHE A 271 13.65 13.83 -5.00
CA PHE A 271 15.00 14.26 -4.65
C PHE A 271 15.49 15.38 -5.58
N CYS A 272 15.35 15.22 -6.88
CA CYS A 272 15.72 16.24 -7.85
C CYS A 272 14.99 17.57 -7.64
N LYS A 273 13.69 17.50 -7.31
CA LYS A 273 12.88 18.70 -7.04
C LYS A 273 13.29 19.44 -5.77
N THR A 274 13.64 18.70 -4.73
CA THR A 274 13.86 19.29 -3.40
C THR A 274 15.32 19.62 -3.11
N CYS A 275 16.26 18.78 -3.54
CA CYS A 275 17.68 18.90 -3.22
C CYS A 275 18.54 19.54 -4.30
N LEU A 276 18.06 19.52 -5.54
CA LEU A 276 18.76 20.08 -6.70
C LEU A 276 18.10 21.35 -7.26
N LEU A 277 17.25 21.97 -6.48
CA LEU A 277 16.54 23.20 -6.84
C LEU A 277 17.41 24.10 -7.73
N TYR A 278 17.19 24.09 -9.05
CA TYR A 278 17.70 25.02 -10.06
C TYR A 278 18.98 24.70 -10.84
N THR A 279 19.55 23.49 -10.79
CA THR A 279 20.75 23.19 -11.58
C THR A 279 20.62 22.02 -12.59
N SER A 280 19.49 21.34 -12.68
CA SER A 280 19.33 20.32 -13.72
C SER A 280 18.85 20.95 -15.02
N PRO A 281 19.61 20.83 -16.14
CA PRO A 281 19.08 21.17 -17.45
C PRO A 281 17.86 20.30 -17.73
N SER A 282 16.81 20.89 -18.29
CA SER A 282 15.61 20.18 -18.72
C SER A 282 16.00 18.98 -19.62
N PRO A 283 15.30 17.84 -19.54
CA PRO A 283 15.49 16.73 -20.47
C PRO A 283 15.34 17.14 -21.95
N ARG A 284 14.87 18.35 -22.23
CA ARG A 284 14.80 18.95 -23.57
C ARG A 284 16.10 19.61 -24.02
N ASP A 285 17.05 19.75 -23.12
CA ASP A 285 18.34 20.42 -23.39
C ASP A 285 19.49 19.42 -23.59
N ARG A 286 19.16 18.13 -23.76
CA ARG A 286 20.10 17.06 -24.12
C ARG A 286 19.77 16.45 -25.47
#